data_64d9d68f53f172cc44dea4ed0a661b50
#
_entry.id   64d9d68f53f172cc44dea4ed0a661b50
#
_cell.length_a   1.000
_cell.length_b   1.000
_cell.length_c   1.000
_cell.angle_alpha   90.00
_cell.angle_beta   90.00
_cell.angle_gamma   90.00
#
_symmetry.space_group_name_H-M   'P 1'
#
loop_
_entity.id
_entity.type
_entity.pdbx_description
1 polymer ?
#
loop_
_entity_poly.entity_id
_entity_poly.type
_entity_poly.pdbx_seq_one_letter_code
_entity_poly.pdbx_strand_id
1 'polypeptide(L)'
;MADDKILARIAALLRQAEGTDNTHEAEAFMAAAQRLATATSIDLAVARVHSASRTAAQAPTQRTITIGEPGSRGLRTYVQLFAGIAAANDVRCDVASNSTFVYAYGFPEDIDASHALYASLVVQMVRSCDAYLATGAHRPTPTITARLNFQLAFGARVGHRLAQAREEAKQEATTDRRTAPGTALALRNKEVELRDHYRRSSEARGTWQAARASSGYSSAARRAGDRAGRQARLGASPELPKSRNRLSR
;
A
#
# COMPACT_ATOMS: atom_id res chain seq x y z
N MET A 1 14.33 -17.88 2.52
CA MET A 1 14.70 -18.26 1.12
C MET A 1 13.50 -18.33 0.16
N ALA A 2 12.37 -18.97 0.49
CA ALA A 2 11.17 -18.92 -0.38
C ALA A 2 10.53 -17.53 -0.38
N ASP A 3 10.41 -16.92 0.77
CA ASP A 3 9.81 -15.59 0.97
C ASP A 3 10.59 -14.48 0.25
N ASP A 4 11.94 -14.55 0.27
CA ASP A 4 12.78 -13.59 -0.47
C ASP A 4 12.54 -13.65 -1.99
N LYS A 5 12.29 -14.85 -2.53
CA LYS A 5 11.97 -15.04 -3.97
C LYS A 5 10.62 -14.46 -4.32
N ILE A 6 9.64 -14.57 -3.44
CA ILE A 6 8.29 -14.02 -3.65
C ILE A 6 8.31 -12.50 -3.55
N LEU A 7 8.96 -11.95 -2.53
CA LEU A 7 9.18 -10.50 -2.41
C LEU A 7 9.94 -9.95 -3.62
N ALA A 8 10.96 -10.68 -4.09
CA ALA A 8 11.68 -10.31 -5.32
C ALA A 8 10.79 -10.36 -6.56
N ARG A 9 9.83 -11.31 -6.63
CA ARG A 9 8.88 -11.42 -7.74
C ARG A 9 7.82 -10.33 -7.68
N ILE A 10 7.30 -10.00 -6.50
CA ILE A 10 6.44 -8.83 -6.29
C ILE A 10 7.19 -7.58 -6.75
N ALA A 11 8.42 -7.36 -6.30
CA ALA A 11 9.25 -6.24 -6.71
C ALA A 11 9.53 -6.23 -8.23
N ALA A 12 9.65 -7.40 -8.87
CA ALA A 12 9.81 -7.48 -10.33
C ALA A 12 8.54 -7.09 -11.09
N LEU A 13 7.37 -7.55 -10.65
CA LEU A 13 6.07 -7.12 -11.20
C LEU A 13 5.87 -5.62 -11.04
N LEU A 14 6.26 -5.10 -9.90
CA LEU A 14 6.23 -3.67 -9.62
C LEU A 14 7.14 -2.90 -10.59
N ARG A 15 8.34 -3.39 -10.87
CA ARG A 15 9.24 -2.78 -11.88
C ARG A 15 8.70 -2.87 -13.31
N GLN A 16 8.02 -3.98 -13.67
CA GLN A 16 7.38 -4.10 -14.99
C GLN A 16 6.24 -3.09 -15.16
N ALA A 17 5.42 -2.89 -14.12
CA ALA A 17 4.40 -1.85 -14.12
C ALA A 17 4.96 -0.45 -14.35
N GLU A 18 6.23 -0.21 -13.98
CA GLU A 18 6.91 1.08 -14.17
C GLU A 18 7.45 1.28 -15.58
N GLY A 19 7.98 0.21 -16.14
CA GLY A 19 8.64 0.24 -17.43
C GLY A 19 7.69 0.37 -18.62
N THR A 20 6.37 0.22 -18.42
CA THR A 20 5.39 0.35 -19.50
C THR A 20 4.75 1.72 -19.54
N ASP A 21 4.63 2.28 -20.73
CA ASP A 21 3.88 3.52 -20.98
C ASP A 21 2.37 3.27 -21.14
N ASN A 22 1.96 2.01 -21.20
CA ASN A 22 0.56 1.61 -21.33
C ASN A 22 -0.10 1.55 -19.96
N THR A 23 -1.09 2.41 -19.75
CA THR A 23 -1.83 2.51 -18.47
C THR A 23 -2.50 1.19 -18.08
N HIS A 24 -3.07 0.45 -19.05
CA HIS A 24 -3.74 -0.82 -18.80
C HIS A 24 -2.76 -1.92 -18.39
N GLU A 25 -1.57 -1.96 -18.99
CA GLU A 25 -0.52 -2.89 -18.58
C GLU A 25 -0.01 -2.55 -17.17
N ALA A 26 0.19 -1.27 -16.87
CA ALA A 26 0.58 -0.83 -15.54
C ALA A 26 -0.46 -1.22 -14.48
N GLU A 27 -1.75 -1.12 -14.80
CA GLU A 27 -2.84 -1.58 -13.94
C GLU A 27 -2.84 -3.09 -13.76
N ALA A 28 -2.62 -3.85 -14.84
CA ALA A 28 -2.54 -5.31 -14.79
C ALA A 28 -1.37 -5.79 -13.91
N PHE A 29 -0.19 -5.20 -14.06
CA PHE A 29 0.97 -5.53 -13.21
C PHE A 29 0.74 -5.18 -11.74
N MET A 30 0.07 -4.06 -11.45
CA MET A 30 -0.31 -3.71 -10.08
C MET A 30 -1.25 -4.75 -9.48
N ALA A 31 -2.30 -5.11 -10.19
CA ALA A 31 -3.25 -6.12 -9.75
C ALA A 31 -2.54 -7.47 -9.55
N ALA A 32 -1.62 -7.85 -10.45
CA ALA A 32 -0.81 -9.06 -10.32
C ALA A 32 0.10 -9.04 -9.09
N ALA A 33 0.75 -7.92 -8.78
CA ALA A 33 1.59 -7.77 -7.59
C ALA A 33 0.77 -7.91 -6.29
N GLN A 34 -0.40 -7.28 -6.22
CA GLN A 34 -1.30 -7.41 -5.07
C GLN A 34 -1.88 -8.82 -4.96
N ARG A 35 -2.29 -9.43 -6.08
CA ARG A 35 -2.76 -10.83 -6.10
C ARG A 35 -1.68 -11.77 -5.60
N LEU A 36 -0.43 -11.61 -6.04
CA LEU A 36 0.68 -12.43 -5.58
C LEU A 36 0.94 -12.27 -4.08
N ALA A 37 0.92 -11.03 -3.56
CA ALA A 37 1.04 -10.77 -2.14
C ALA A 37 -0.10 -11.44 -1.35
N THR A 38 -1.34 -11.32 -1.82
CA THR A 38 -2.51 -11.93 -1.19
C THR A 38 -2.47 -13.46 -1.27
N ALA A 39 -2.13 -14.03 -2.44
CA ALA A 39 -2.00 -15.48 -2.63
C ALA A 39 -0.95 -16.07 -1.70
N THR A 40 0.23 -15.44 -1.60
CA THR A 40 1.28 -15.85 -0.68
C THR A 40 0.82 -15.83 0.77
N SER A 41 0.14 -14.78 1.18
CA SER A 41 -0.45 -14.64 2.52
C SER A 41 -1.46 -15.77 2.81
N ILE A 42 -2.26 -16.16 1.81
CA ILE A 42 -3.21 -17.29 1.91
C ILE A 42 -2.45 -18.61 2.01
N ASP A 43 -1.48 -18.86 1.14
CA ASP A 43 -0.69 -20.09 1.12
C ASP A 43 0.04 -20.32 2.45
N LEU A 44 0.63 -19.26 3.01
CA LEU A 44 1.27 -19.31 4.32
C LEU A 44 0.26 -19.55 5.45
N ALA A 45 -0.94 -18.97 5.37
CA ALA A 45 -2.00 -19.25 6.35
C ALA A 45 -2.45 -20.73 6.28
N VAL A 46 -2.60 -21.29 5.08
CA VAL A 46 -2.94 -22.72 4.87
C VAL A 46 -1.80 -23.62 5.39
N ALA A 47 -0.55 -23.30 5.05
CA ALA A 47 0.60 -24.05 5.53
C ALA A 47 0.70 -24.10 7.06
N ARG A 48 0.37 -22.99 7.75
CA ARG A 48 0.32 -22.96 9.23
C ARG A 48 -0.69 -23.92 9.83
N VAL A 49 -1.84 -24.09 9.19
CA VAL A 49 -2.87 -25.04 9.67
C VAL A 49 -2.41 -26.50 9.49
N HIS A 50 -1.68 -26.79 8.41
CA HIS A 50 -1.23 -28.15 8.09
C HIS A 50 0.10 -28.52 8.73
N SER A 51 0.92 -27.57 9.17
CA SER A 51 2.18 -27.90 9.85
C SER A 51 1.91 -28.28 11.32
N ALA A 52 2.20 -29.53 11.66
CA ALA A 52 2.15 -30.02 13.04
C ALA A 52 3.20 -29.36 13.96
N SER A 53 4.16 -28.67 13.37
CA SER A 53 5.25 -27.97 14.08
C SER A 53 4.91 -26.50 14.23
N ARG A 54 4.30 -26.13 15.33
CA ARG A 54 4.04 -24.73 15.74
C ARG A 54 5.31 -23.87 15.86
N THR A 55 6.47 -24.47 15.86
CA THR A 55 7.78 -23.82 16.05
C THR A 55 8.30 -23.09 14.82
N ALA A 56 7.76 -23.30 13.63
CA ALA A 56 8.17 -22.61 12.40
C ALA A 56 7.12 -21.60 11.89
N ALA A 57 5.92 -21.54 12.50
CA ALA A 57 4.90 -20.60 12.10
C ALA A 57 5.24 -19.21 12.66
N GLN A 58 5.55 -18.27 11.78
CA GLN A 58 5.75 -16.87 12.19
C GLN A 58 4.47 -16.34 12.83
N ALA A 59 4.58 -15.90 14.08
CA ALA A 59 3.47 -15.28 14.80
C ALA A 59 3.27 -13.82 14.32
N PRO A 60 2.06 -13.26 14.49
CA PRO A 60 1.86 -11.84 14.28
C PRO A 60 2.84 -11.02 15.14
N THR A 61 3.35 -9.95 14.58
CA THR A 61 4.33 -9.06 15.20
C THR A 61 3.90 -7.61 15.08
N GLN A 62 4.63 -6.74 15.77
CA GLN A 62 4.53 -5.30 15.62
C GLN A 62 5.81 -4.77 15.00
N ARG A 63 5.69 -3.87 14.02
CA ARG A 63 6.82 -3.09 13.46
C ARG A 63 6.47 -1.61 13.40
N THR A 64 7.49 -0.77 13.61
CA THR A 64 7.35 0.67 13.45
C THR A 64 7.72 1.07 12.03
N ILE A 65 6.82 1.74 11.34
CA ILE A 65 7.01 2.26 9.99
C ILE A 65 7.15 3.77 10.07
N THR A 66 8.30 4.28 9.68
CA THR A 66 8.55 5.73 9.64
C THR A 66 7.81 6.34 8.46
N ILE A 67 7.03 7.37 8.72
CA ILE A 67 6.27 8.13 7.71
C ILE A 67 6.99 9.41 7.31
N GLY A 68 7.62 10.08 8.27
CA GLY A 68 8.42 11.28 8.01
C GLY A 68 8.90 11.95 9.29
N GLU A 69 9.62 13.05 9.11
CA GLU A 69 10.25 13.79 10.20
C GLU A 69 9.26 14.62 11.00
N PRO A 70 9.48 14.81 12.32
CA PRO A 70 8.67 15.69 13.15
C PRO A 70 8.60 17.12 12.58
N GLY A 71 7.41 17.71 12.60
CA GLY A 71 7.18 19.05 12.06
C GLY A 71 6.95 19.11 10.54
N SER A 72 7.13 18.04 9.81
CA SER A 72 6.82 18.00 8.39
C SER A 72 5.31 18.15 8.15
N ARG A 73 4.96 18.98 7.15
CA ARG A 73 3.57 19.24 6.82
C ARG A 73 2.96 18.11 5.97
N GLY A 74 1.69 17.80 6.23
CA GLY A 74 0.96 16.86 5.38
C GLY A 74 1.16 15.38 5.72
N LEU A 75 1.87 15.01 6.79
CA LEU A 75 2.13 13.63 7.17
C LEU A 75 0.87 12.77 7.27
N ARG A 76 -0.26 13.38 7.66
CA ARG A 76 -1.55 12.66 7.75
C ARG A 76 -1.99 12.05 6.43
N THR A 77 -1.67 12.65 5.29
CA THR A 77 -2.02 12.08 3.97
C THR A 77 -1.15 10.89 3.62
N TYR A 78 0.12 10.89 4.04
CA TYR A 78 1.03 9.76 3.92
C TYR A 78 0.62 8.60 4.84
N VAL A 79 0.26 8.90 6.09
CA VAL A 79 -0.32 7.90 7.00
C VAL A 79 -1.56 7.26 6.39
N GLN A 80 -2.45 8.06 5.78
CA GLN A 80 -3.68 7.56 5.17
C GLN A 80 -3.40 6.65 3.97
N LEU A 81 -2.40 6.97 3.15
CA LEU A 81 -1.93 6.09 2.08
C LEU A 81 -1.44 4.75 2.64
N PHE A 82 -0.55 4.79 3.66
CA PHE A 82 -0.07 3.58 4.31
C PHE A 82 -1.19 2.75 4.92
N ALA A 83 -2.10 3.37 5.66
CA ALA A 83 -3.23 2.69 6.29
C ALA A 83 -4.15 1.99 5.27
N GLY A 84 -4.39 2.62 4.11
CA GLY A 84 -5.14 2.01 3.01
C GLY A 84 -4.44 0.78 2.41
N ILE A 85 -3.12 0.83 2.28
CA ILE A 85 -2.30 -0.30 1.81
C ILE A 85 -2.30 -1.41 2.87
N ALA A 86 -2.07 -1.07 4.13
CA ALA A 86 -2.03 -1.99 5.26
C ALA A 86 -3.36 -2.76 5.40
N ALA A 87 -4.48 -2.07 5.32
CA ALA A 87 -5.81 -2.69 5.36
C ALA A 87 -6.04 -3.69 4.23
N ALA A 88 -5.49 -3.43 3.05
CA ALA A 88 -5.55 -4.36 1.92
C ALA A 88 -4.63 -5.60 2.09
N ASN A 89 -3.73 -5.62 3.06
CA ASN A 89 -2.78 -6.71 3.33
C ASN A 89 -2.95 -7.31 4.74
N ASP A 90 -4.12 -7.24 5.35
CA ASP A 90 -4.40 -7.76 6.70
C ASP A 90 -3.47 -7.20 7.80
N VAL A 91 -3.03 -5.94 7.66
CA VAL A 91 -2.21 -5.26 8.66
C VAL A 91 -3.05 -4.21 9.39
N ARG A 92 -3.04 -4.25 10.73
CA ARG A 92 -3.67 -3.24 11.59
C ARG A 92 -2.67 -2.15 11.93
N CYS A 93 -3.15 -0.95 12.15
CA CYS A 93 -2.29 0.22 12.36
C CYS A 93 -2.74 1.05 13.54
N ASP A 94 -1.78 1.39 14.41
CA ASP A 94 -1.89 2.51 15.34
C ASP A 94 -0.99 3.64 14.84
N VAL A 95 -1.42 4.87 15.01
CA VAL A 95 -0.72 6.03 14.48
C VAL A 95 -0.22 6.89 15.61
N ALA A 96 1.06 7.28 15.55
CA ALA A 96 1.62 8.23 16.48
C ALA A 96 0.84 9.57 16.41
N SER A 97 0.66 10.23 17.55
CA SER A 97 -0.12 11.46 17.66
C SER A 97 0.35 12.58 16.72
N ASN A 98 1.66 12.64 16.46
CA ASN A 98 2.29 13.58 15.55
C ASN A 98 2.33 13.07 14.09
N SER A 99 1.84 11.84 13.82
CA SER A 99 1.82 11.21 12.49
C SER A 99 3.20 10.94 11.87
N THR A 100 4.28 10.91 12.65
CA THR A 100 5.63 10.67 12.14
C THR A 100 5.90 9.19 11.88
N PHE A 101 5.19 8.30 12.56
CA PHE A 101 5.27 6.85 12.36
C PHE A 101 3.95 6.15 12.62
N VAL A 102 3.87 4.94 12.13
CA VAL A 102 2.76 4.01 12.30
C VAL A 102 3.29 2.73 12.93
N TYR A 103 2.61 2.23 13.95
CA TYR A 103 2.81 0.88 14.46
C TYR A 103 1.95 -0.08 13.63
N ALA A 104 2.61 -0.94 12.87
CA ALA A 104 1.97 -1.93 12.00
C ALA A 104 1.95 -3.28 12.72
N TYR A 105 0.75 -3.85 12.89
CA TYR A 105 0.53 -5.16 13.50
C TYR A 105 0.05 -6.12 12.43
N GLY A 106 0.78 -7.20 12.22
CA GLY A 106 0.47 -8.17 11.19
C GLY A 106 1.45 -9.33 11.19
N PHE A 107 1.26 -10.25 10.28
CA PHE A 107 2.29 -11.23 10.00
C PHE A 107 3.46 -10.55 9.28
N PRO A 108 4.70 -10.97 9.53
CA PRO A 108 5.90 -10.30 8.98
C PRO A 108 5.82 -10.07 7.47
N GLU A 109 5.40 -11.08 6.72
CA GLU A 109 5.25 -11.02 5.26
C GLU A 109 4.23 -10.00 4.78
N ASP A 110 3.09 -9.84 5.49
CA ASP A 110 2.05 -8.87 5.17
C ASP A 110 2.54 -7.44 5.45
N ILE A 111 3.30 -7.26 6.53
CA ILE A 111 3.92 -5.97 6.87
C ILE A 111 4.97 -5.61 5.83
N ASP A 112 5.82 -6.56 5.42
CA ASP A 112 6.87 -6.34 4.41
C ASP A 112 6.26 -5.99 3.05
N ALA A 113 5.22 -6.70 2.61
CA ALA A 113 4.48 -6.38 1.39
C ALA A 113 3.86 -4.98 1.46
N SER A 114 3.22 -4.64 2.58
CA SER A 114 2.63 -3.31 2.79
C SER A 114 3.68 -2.20 2.75
N HIS A 115 4.84 -2.42 3.35
CA HIS A 115 5.92 -1.44 3.36
C HIS A 115 6.54 -1.25 1.97
N ALA A 116 6.76 -2.33 1.22
CA ALA A 116 7.27 -2.28 -0.15
C ALA A 116 6.32 -1.50 -1.08
N LEU A 117 5.01 -1.78 -1.00
CA LEU A 117 3.98 -1.06 -1.74
C LEU A 117 3.95 0.43 -1.38
N TYR A 118 4.05 0.75 -0.09
CA TYR A 118 4.06 2.13 0.38
C TYR A 118 5.27 2.90 -0.14
N ALA A 119 6.46 2.33 -0.05
CA ALA A 119 7.70 2.97 -0.51
C ALA A 119 7.62 3.40 -1.98
N SER A 120 7.01 2.58 -2.82
CA SER A 120 6.77 2.90 -4.22
C SER A 120 5.68 3.97 -4.40
N LEU A 121 4.52 3.75 -3.82
CA LEU A 121 3.34 4.60 -4.03
C LEU A 121 3.49 6.01 -3.47
N VAL A 122 4.22 6.19 -2.38
CA VAL A 122 4.46 7.52 -1.81
C VAL A 122 5.26 8.40 -2.76
N VAL A 123 6.27 7.84 -3.44
CA VAL A 123 7.07 8.57 -4.44
C VAL A 123 6.20 9.00 -5.62
N GLN A 124 5.35 8.09 -6.11
CA GLN A 124 4.44 8.39 -7.22
C GLN A 124 3.40 9.43 -6.85
N MET A 125 2.82 9.34 -5.65
CA MET A 125 1.88 10.33 -5.13
C MET A 125 2.51 11.73 -5.12
N VAL A 126 3.74 11.84 -4.61
CA VAL A 126 4.45 13.13 -4.54
C VAL A 126 4.73 13.67 -5.93
N ARG A 127 5.36 12.86 -6.81
CA ARG A 127 5.69 13.28 -8.19
C ARG A 127 4.47 13.70 -8.99
N SER A 128 3.40 12.91 -8.95
CA SER A 128 2.15 13.22 -9.67
C SER A 128 1.49 14.48 -9.12
N CYS A 129 1.56 14.69 -7.81
CA CYS A 129 1.04 15.88 -7.17
C CYS A 129 1.84 17.13 -7.58
N ASP A 130 3.16 17.06 -7.57
CA ASP A 130 4.02 18.20 -7.94
C ASP A 130 3.86 18.52 -9.43
N ALA A 131 3.77 17.52 -10.30
CA ALA A 131 3.45 17.71 -11.72
C ALA A 131 2.10 18.42 -11.91
N TYR A 132 1.05 18.00 -11.19
CA TYR A 132 -0.25 18.67 -11.23
C TYR A 132 -0.18 20.13 -10.77
N LEU A 133 0.53 20.39 -9.69
CA LEU A 133 0.68 21.75 -9.16
C LEU A 133 1.47 22.67 -10.11
N ALA A 134 2.48 22.13 -10.79
CA ALA A 134 3.28 22.84 -11.77
C ALA A 134 2.47 23.33 -12.99
N THR A 135 1.40 22.62 -13.38
CA THR A 135 0.50 23.07 -14.45
C THR A 135 -0.28 24.34 -14.12
N GLY A 136 -0.37 24.71 -12.85
CA GLY A 136 -1.22 25.81 -12.41
C GLY A 136 -2.72 25.52 -12.43
N ALA A 137 -3.16 24.31 -12.84
CA ALA A 137 -4.58 23.95 -12.96
C ALA A 137 -5.34 23.90 -11.63
N HIS A 138 -4.65 24.05 -10.51
CA HIS A 138 -5.25 24.16 -9.18
C HIS A 138 -5.80 25.57 -8.86
N ARG A 139 -5.38 26.59 -9.61
CA ARG A 139 -5.79 27.97 -9.36
C ARG A 139 -7.29 28.19 -9.57
N PRO A 140 -7.95 29.00 -8.75
CA PRO A 140 -7.42 29.87 -7.70
C PRO A 140 -7.21 29.19 -6.32
N THR A 141 -7.41 27.87 -6.20
CA THR A 141 -7.20 27.14 -4.93
C THR A 141 -5.77 27.30 -4.44
N PRO A 142 -5.54 27.62 -3.13
CA PRO A 142 -4.20 27.67 -2.57
C PRO A 142 -3.45 26.34 -2.75
N THR A 143 -2.16 26.40 -3.04
CA THR A 143 -1.31 25.22 -3.32
C THR A 143 -1.38 24.17 -2.22
N ILE A 144 -1.39 24.57 -0.94
CA ILE A 144 -1.46 23.63 0.19
C ILE A 144 -2.79 22.89 0.20
N THR A 145 -3.90 23.58 -0.05
CA THR A 145 -5.24 22.97 -0.15
C THR A 145 -5.32 22.00 -1.33
N ALA A 146 -4.79 22.41 -2.49
CA ALA A 146 -4.76 21.57 -3.68
C ALA A 146 -3.93 20.33 -3.44
N ARG A 147 -2.72 20.45 -2.86
CA ARG A 147 -1.84 19.33 -2.50
C ARG A 147 -2.55 18.31 -1.61
N LEU A 148 -3.15 18.76 -0.51
CA LEU A 148 -3.84 17.87 0.44
C LEU A 148 -5.01 17.14 -0.24
N ASN A 149 -5.85 17.86 -1.01
CA ASN A 149 -6.98 17.26 -1.72
C ASN A 149 -6.53 16.24 -2.77
N PHE A 150 -5.43 16.52 -3.49
CA PHE A 150 -4.85 15.59 -4.45
C PHE A 150 -4.38 14.31 -3.76
N GLN A 151 -3.55 14.43 -2.72
CA GLN A 151 -2.97 13.29 -2.01
C GLN A 151 -4.04 12.43 -1.34
N LEU A 152 -5.07 13.04 -0.74
CA LEU A 152 -6.22 12.33 -0.18
C LEU A 152 -6.95 11.49 -1.23
N ALA A 153 -7.22 12.06 -2.40
CA ALA A 153 -7.92 11.35 -3.47
C ALA A 153 -7.06 10.25 -4.10
N PHE A 154 -5.76 10.50 -4.28
CA PHE A 154 -4.79 9.49 -4.72
C PHE A 154 -4.77 8.28 -3.78
N GLY A 155 -4.57 8.50 -2.47
CA GLY A 155 -4.52 7.45 -1.48
C GLY A 155 -5.82 6.65 -1.38
N ALA A 156 -6.97 7.32 -1.44
CA ALA A 156 -8.28 6.67 -1.45
C ALA A 156 -8.46 5.76 -2.67
N ARG A 157 -8.06 6.23 -3.87
CA ARG A 157 -8.15 5.45 -5.10
C ARG A 157 -7.24 4.22 -5.07
N VAL A 158 -5.99 4.40 -4.64
CA VAL A 158 -5.02 3.30 -4.50
C VAL A 158 -5.54 2.26 -3.50
N GLY A 159 -5.97 2.68 -2.31
CA GLY A 159 -6.52 1.77 -1.31
C GLY A 159 -7.72 0.96 -1.83
N HIS A 160 -8.64 1.60 -2.57
CA HIS A 160 -9.77 0.92 -3.19
C HIS A 160 -9.32 -0.15 -4.21
N ARG A 161 -8.35 0.16 -5.07
CA ARG A 161 -7.83 -0.79 -6.07
C ARG A 161 -7.14 -2.00 -5.43
N LEU A 162 -6.34 -1.77 -4.40
CA LEU A 162 -5.67 -2.84 -3.65
C LEU A 162 -6.69 -3.73 -2.92
N ALA A 163 -7.71 -3.13 -2.29
CA ALA A 163 -8.77 -3.87 -1.62
C ALA A 163 -9.58 -4.73 -2.60
N GLN A 164 -9.86 -4.20 -3.79
CA GLN A 164 -10.56 -4.96 -4.84
C GLN A 164 -9.71 -6.15 -5.32
N ALA A 165 -8.42 -5.94 -5.65
CA ALA A 165 -7.52 -7.00 -6.08
C ALA A 165 -7.35 -8.09 -5.00
N ARG A 166 -7.33 -7.70 -3.71
CA ARG A 166 -7.32 -8.64 -2.59
C ARG A 166 -8.58 -9.48 -2.53
N GLU A 167 -9.73 -8.85 -2.66
CA GLU A 167 -11.01 -9.55 -2.58
C GLU A 167 -11.16 -10.57 -3.72
N GLU A 168 -10.78 -10.17 -4.95
CA GLU A 168 -10.73 -11.06 -6.11
C GLU A 168 -9.83 -12.28 -5.84
N ALA A 169 -8.61 -12.07 -5.32
CA ALA A 169 -7.67 -13.15 -5.00
C ALA A 169 -8.21 -14.08 -3.89
N LYS A 170 -8.90 -13.53 -2.87
CA LYS A 170 -9.55 -14.34 -1.83
C LYS A 170 -10.70 -15.18 -2.39
N GLN A 171 -11.52 -14.60 -3.26
CA GLN A 171 -12.62 -15.31 -3.92
C GLN A 171 -12.09 -16.45 -4.80
N GLU A 172 -11.06 -16.19 -5.62
CA GLU A 172 -10.40 -17.22 -6.43
C GLU A 172 -9.92 -18.39 -5.56
N ALA A 173 -9.20 -18.09 -4.45
CA ALA A 173 -8.66 -19.12 -3.55
C ALA A 173 -9.74 -19.92 -2.81
N THR A 174 -10.91 -19.31 -2.52
CA THR A 174 -12.01 -19.99 -1.82
C THR A 174 -12.97 -20.72 -2.75
N THR A 175 -12.88 -20.50 -4.07
CA THR A 175 -13.74 -21.17 -5.06
C THR A 175 -13.16 -22.50 -5.53
N ASP A 176 -11.87 -22.75 -5.37
CA ASP A 176 -11.26 -24.04 -5.71
C ASP A 176 -11.81 -25.15 -4.79
N ARG A 177 -12.65 -26.02 -5.34
CA ARG A 177 -13.35 -27.10 -4.62
C ARG A 177 -12.45 -28.04 -3.82
N ARG A 178 -11.16 -28.17 -4.19
CA ARG A 178 -10.21 -29.05 -3.49
C ARG A 178 -9.63 -28.41 -2.23
N THR A 179 -9.46 -27.09 -2.24
CA THR A 179 -8.76 -26.36 -1.16
C THR A 179 -9.67 -25.47 -0.35
N ALA A 180 -10.86 -25.13 -0.85
CA ALA A 180 -11.78 -24.15 -0.27
C ALA A 180 -12.05 -24.31 1.23
N PRO A 181 -12.41 -25.50 1.78
CA PRO A 181 -12.71 -25.62 3.20
C PRO A 181 -11.49 -25.35 4.10
N GLY A 182 -10.33 -25.84 3.71
CA GLY A 182 -9.08 -25.60 4.45
C GLY A 182 -8.62 -24.14 4.37
N THR A 183 -8.73 -23.53 3.20
CA THR A 183 -8.38 -22.12 2.97
C THR A 183 -9.27 -21.18 3.79
N ALA A 184 -10.58 -21.38 3.81
CA ALA A 184 -11.49 -20.55 4.60
C ALA A 184 -11.19 -20.62 6.10
N LEU A 185 -10.92 -21.83 6.62
CA LEU A 185 -10.52 -22.04 8.02
C LEU A 185 -9.18 -21.35 8.32
N ALA A 186 -8.20 -21.49 7.43
CA ALA A 186 -6.87 -20.88 7.59
C ALA A 186 -6.95 -19.35 7.64
N LEU A 187 -7.74 -18.73 6.77
CA LEU A 187 -7.95 -17.28 6.75
C LEU A 187 -8.66 -16.80 8.03
N ARG A 188 -9.65 -17.55 8.51
CA ARG A 188 -10.32 -17.24 9.77
C ARG A 188 -9.37 -17.33 10.97
N ASN A 189 -8.55 -18.37 11.04
CA ASN A 189 -7.56 -18.53 12.11
C ASN A 189 -6.54 -17.39 12.08
N LYS A 190 -6.04 -17.02 10.89
CA LYS A 190 -5.14 -15.88 10.70
C LYS A 190 -5.75 -14.58 11.23
N GLU A 191 -7.02 -14.32 10.92
CA GLU A 191 -7.73 -13.13 11.40
C GLU A 191 -7.89 -13.12 12.92
N VAL A 192 -8.21 -14.27 13.52
CA VAL A 192 -8.34 -14.43 14.97
C VAL A 192 -7.00 -14.18 15.66
N GLU A 193 -5.92 -14.81 15.19
CA GLU A 193 -4.57 -14.64 15.73
C GLU A 193 -4.11 -13.18 15.67
N LEU A 194 -4.32 -12.52 14.52
CA LEU A 194 -4.00 -11.11 14.36
C LEU A 194 -4.81 -10.22 15.30
N ARG A 195 -6.12 -10.48 15.40
CA ARG A 195 -7.00 -9.71 16.28
C ARG A 195 -6.57 -9.84 17.74
N ASP A 196 -6.26 -11.05 18.17
CA ASP A 196 -5.89 -11.32 19.56
C ASP A 196 -4.48 -10.77 19.87
N HIS A 197 -3.55 -10.84 18.90
CA HIS A 197 -2.25 -10.17 19.02
C HIS A 197 -2.42 -8.65 19.13
N TYR A 198 -3.20 -8.04 18.26
CA TYR A 198 -3.45 -6.60 18.29
C TYR A 198 -4.06 -6.16 19.63
N ARG A 199 -5.05 -6.89 20.16
CA ARG A 199 -5.67 -6.58 21.46
C ARG A 199 -4.69 -6.62 22.63
N ARG A 200 -3.71 -7.52 22.58
CA ARG A 200 -2.68 -7.65 23.63
C ARG A 200 -1.56 -6.63 23.51
N SER A 201 -1.24 -6.21 22.29
CA SER A 201 -0.04 -5.43 21.99
C SER A 201 -0.29 -3.96 21.72
N SER A 202 -1.53 -3.60 21.32
CA SER A 202 -1.86 -2.21 21.04
C SER A 202 -2.01 -1.41 22.34
N GLU A 203 -1.26 -0.33 22.44
CA GLU A 203 -1.33 0.66 23.52
C GLU A 203 -2.16 1.90 23.13
N ALA A 204 -2.82 1.87 21.97
CA ALA A 204 -3.61 2.98 21.47
C ALA A 204 -4.78 3.29 22.42
N ARG A 205 -4.83 4.53 22.91
CA ARG A 205 -5.89 5.01 23.83
C ARG A 205 -6.88 5.96 23.18
N GLY A 206 -6.85 6.08 21.85
CA GLY A 206 -7.70 7.02 21.13
C GLY A 206 -7.91 6.61 19.69
N THR A 207 -8.74 7.37 18.99
CA THR A 207 -8.98 7.16 17.57
C THR A 207 -8.19 8.19 16.76
N TRP A 208 -7.30 7.72 15.90
CA TRP A 208 -6.65 8.59 14.94
C TRP A 208 -7.67 9.10 13.93
N GLN A 209 -7.73 10.42 13.78
CA GLN A 209 -8.59 11.01 12.78
C GLN A 209 -7.82 11.20 11.48
N ALA A 210 -8.33 10.59 10.42
CA ALA A 210 -7.82 10.77 9.07
C ALA A 210 -7.72 12.26 8.70
N ALA A 211 -6.79 12.57 7.79
CA ALA A 211 -6.65 13.93 7.30
C ALA A 211 -7.98 14.41 6.73
N ARG A 212 -8.58 15.38 7.37
CA ARG A 212 -9.64 16.18 6.76
C ARG A 212 -8.94 17.32 6.03
N ALA A 213 -9.48 17.73 4.89
CA ALA A 213 -9.02 18.92 4.22
C ALA A 213 -9.43 20.15 5.07
N SER A 214 -8.73 20.35 6.20
CA SER A 214 -8.96 21.47 7.12
C SER A 214 -8.73 22.82 6.46
N SER A 215 -8.05 22.84 5.31
CA SER A 215 -7.73 24.02 4.49
C SER A 215 -8.71 24.24 3.33
N GLY A 216 -9.88 23.60 3.33
CA GLY A 216 -10.89 23.73 2.29
C GLY A 216 -10.93 22.55 1.28
N TYR A 217 -11.89 22.63 0.36
CA TYR A 217 -12.19 21.60 -0.63
C TYR A 217 -11.79 22.07 -2.03
N SER A 218 -11.13 21.19 -2.80
CA SER A 218 -10.82 21.39 -4.22
C SER A 218 -11.23 20.19 -5.05
N SER A 219 -12.33 20.31 -5.77
CA SER A 219 -12.83 19.24 -6.66
C SER A 219 -11.87 18.96 -7.82
N ALA A 220 -11.20 19.99 -8.35
CA ALA A 220 -10.20 19.85 -9.41
C ALA A 220 -9.00 19.02 -8.95
N ALA A 221 -8.44 19.35 -7.78
CA ALA A 221 -7.33 18.61 -7.20
C ALA A 221 -7.71 17.16 -6.85
N ARG A 222 -8.92 16.93 -6.33
CA ARG A 222 -9.42 15.57 -6.06
C ARG A 222 -9.57 14.75 -7.34
N ARG A 223 -10.14 15.32 -8.40
CA ARG A 223 -10.23 14.61 -9.70
C ARG A 223 -8.85 14.31 -10.27
N ALA A 224 -7.90 15.21 -10.14
CA ALA A 224 -6.53 14.98 -10.59
C ALA A 224 -5.84 13.88 -9.77
N GLY A 225 -5.99 13.89 -8.43
CA GLY A 225 -5.46 12.86 -7.56
C GLY A 225 -6.09 11.48 -7.79
N ASP A 226 -7.40 11.42 -8.02
CA ASP A 226 -8.10 10.19 -8.36
C ASP A 226 -7.61 9.60 -9.70
N ARG A 227 -7.44 10.45 -10.75
CA ARG A 227 -6.85 10.01 -12.03
C ARG A 227 -5.43 9.49 -11.83
N ALA A 228 -4.59 10.21 -11.10
CA ALA A 228 -3.22 9.77 -10.81
C ALA A 228 -3.20 8.47 -10.01
N GLY A 229 -4.12 8.28 -9.06
CA GLY A 229 -4.27 7.04 -8.31
C GLY A 229 -4.75 5.85 -9.18
N ARG A 230 -5.54 6.10 -10.22
CA ARG A 230 -5.86 5.06 -11.23
C ARG A 230 -4.63 4.68 -12.05
N GLN A 231 -3.81 5.65 -12.40
CA GLN A 231 -2.59 5.49 -13.20
C GLN A 231 -1.36 5.16 -12.36
N ALA A 232 -1.51 5.05 -11.05
CA ALA A 232 -0.39 4.75 -10.16
C ALA A 232 0.25 3.42 -10.55
N ARG A 233 1.55 3.47 -10.76
CA ARG A 233 2.42 2.35 -11.12
C ARG A 233 3.14 1.92 -9.85
N LEU A 234 3.44 0.65 -9.74
CA LEU A 234 4.13 0.13 -8.57
C LEU A 234 5.53 -0.31 -8.95
N GLY A 235 6.51 0.46 -8.48
CA GLY A 235 7.93 0.21 -8.59
C GLY A 235 8.74 1.37 -9.14
N ALA A 236 9.88 1.71 -8.58
CA ALA A 236 10.70 2.81 -9.03
C ALA A 236 12.16 2.42 -9.24
N SER A 237 12.77 2.86 -10.31
CA SER A 237 14.12 3.40 -10.24
C SER A 237 14.08 4.81 -10.80
N PRO A 238 14.79 5.79 -10.21
CA PRO A 238 14.94 7.07 -10.86
C PRO A 238 15.68 6.84 -12.16
N GLU A 239 15.03 7.04 -13.29
CA GLU A 239 15.77 7.24 -14.53
C GLU A 239 16.68 8.44 -14.33
N LEU A 240 17.96 8.17 -14.23
CA LEU A 240 18.98 9.20 -14.46
C LEU A 240 18.66 9.80 -15.84
N PRO A 241 18.57 11.14 -15.95
CA PRO A 241 18.37 11.77 -17.24
C PRO A 241 19.45 11.27 -18.19
N LYS A 242 19.06 10.60 -19.27
CA LYS A 242 19.97 10.23 -20.33
C LYS A 242 20.66 11.51 -20.79
N SER A 243 21.91 11.64 -20.45
CA SER A 243 22.79 12.68 -20.98
C SER A 243 22.68 12.63 -22.51
N ARG A 244 22.03 13.64 -23.09
CA ARG A 244 22.09 13.85 -24.55
C ARG A 244 23.53 14.25 -24.88
N ASN A 245 24.35 13.25 -25.19
CA ASN A 245 25.64 13.47 -25.80
C ASN A 245 25.37 14.05 -27.18
N ARG A 246 25.28 15.38 -27.29
CA ARG A 246 25.46 16.08 -28.56
C ARG A 246 26.95 16.00 -28.91
N LEU A 247 27.34 14.99 -29.65
CA LEU A 247 28.52 15.07 -30.48
C LEU A 247 28.12 15.96 -31.66
N SER A 248 28.46 17.23 -31.58
CA SER A 248 28.53 18.13 -32.71
C SER A 248 29.89 17.93 -33.38
N ARG A 249 29.84 17.60 -34.64
CA ARG A 249 30.95 17.83 -35.57
C ARG A 249 31.06 19.33 -35.84
#